data_275302224c9a37ecccd3bb9234b4e345
#
_entry.id   275302224c9a37ecccd3bb9234b4e345
#
_cell.length_a   1.000
_cell.length_b   1.000
_cell.length_c   1.000
_cell.angle_alpha   90.00
_cell.angle_beta   90.00
_cell.angle_gamma   90.00
#
_symmetry.space_group_name_H-M   'P 1'
#
loop_
_entity.id
_entity.type
_entity.pdbx_description
1 polymer ?
#
loop_
_entity_poly.entity_id
_entity_poly.type
_entity_poly.pdbx_seq_one_letter_code
_entity_poly.pdbx_strand_id
1 'polypeptide(L)'
;MKLGGNLSKREHQIMDLAYERGAIVATDLEEALSGNISNSAVRSYLRALEAKGFLRHEEEGVRFVYKPTQERNAVAQSEAGRLLKTFFGGSVSSVLATLLNEKEVNVTDSELDEMRRMIEEARTK
;
A
#
# COMPACT_ATOMS: atom_id res chain seq x y z
N MET A 1 4.72 9.24 12.56
CA MET A 1 5.94 9.16 11.75
C MET A 1 5.66 9.54 10.31
N LYS A 2 6.47 10.40 9.77
CA LYS A 2 6.32 10.84 8.39
C LYS A 2 7.14 9.92 7.49
N LEU A 3 6.49 9.28 6.52
CA LEU A 3 7.17 8.43 5.55
C LEU A 3 7.86 9.31 4.51
N GLY A 4 9.10 9.02 4.21
CA GLY A 4 9.94 9.83 3.34
C GLY A 4 10.11 9.25 1.95
N GLY A 5 9.98 10.13 0.95
CA GLY A 5 10.34 9.82 -0.42
C GLY A 5 9.28 9.06 -1.22
N ASN A 6 9.50 9.05 -2.52
CA ASN A 6 8.68 8.28 -3.44
C ASN A 6 9.21 6.86 -3.54
N LEU A 7 8.31 5.92 -3.76
CA LEU A 7 8.66 4.52 -3.94
C LEU A 7 8.77 4.20 -5.43
N SER A 8 9.78 3.42 -5.77
CA SER A 8 9.91 2.84 -7.11
C SER A 8 8.83 1.77 -7.30
N LYS A 9 8.64 1.35 -8.54
CA LYS A 9 7.67 0.29 -8.85
C LYS A 9 7.96 -1.00 -8.06
N ARG A 10 9.22 -1.37 -7.97
CA ARG A 10 9.62 -2.58 -7.24
C ARG A 10 9.43 -2.41 -5.73
N GLU A 11 9.72 -1.23 -5.21
CA GLU A 11 9.48 -0.93 -3.80
C GLU A 11 7.99 -0.99 -3.46
N HIS A 12 7.12 -0.50 -4.34
CA HIS A 12 5.67 -0.63 -4.16
C HIS A 12 5.23 -2.08 -4.11
N GLN A 13 5.78 -2.93 -4.97
CA GLN A 13 5.46 -4.36 -4.97
C GLN A 13 5.85 -5.02 -3.65
N ILE A 14 7.00 -4.65 -3.11
CA ILE A 14 7.48 -5.17 -1.83
C ILE A 14 6.56 -4.71 -0.69
N MET A 15 6.19 -3.44 -0.67
CA MET A 15 5.30 -2.91 0.37
C MET A 15 3.91 -3.55 0.30
N ASP A 16 3.39 -3.80 -0.89
CA ASP A 16 2.11 -4.52 -1.05
C ASP A 16 2.17 -5.89 -0.39
N LEU A 17 3.26 -6.62 -0.61
CA LEU A 17 3.46 -7.93 0.02
C LEU A 17 3.62 -7.82 1.54
N ALA A 18 4.33 -6.81 2.01
CA ALA A 18 4.53 -6.58 3.44
C ALA A 18 3.19 -6.31 4.14
N TYR A 19 2.33 -5.48 3.56
CA TYR A 19 1.02 -5.20 4.12
C TYR A 19 0.11 -6.42 4.08
N GLU A 20 0.16 -7.19 3.00
CA GLU A 20 -0.65 -8.39 2.83
C GLU A 20 -0.27 -9.49 3.82
N ARG A 21 1.02 -9.70 4.01
CA ARG A 21 1.54 -10.81 4.84
C ARG A 21 1.83 -10.42 6.28
N GLY A 22 1.96 -9.13 6.56
CA GLY A 22 2.31 -8.62 7.88
C GLY A 22 3.80 -8.65 8.19
N ALA A 23 4.53 -9.60 7.63
CA ALA A 23 5.98 -9.73 7.79
C ALA A 23 6.55 -10.42 6.56
N ILE A 24 7.76 -10.03 6.15
CA ILE A 24 8.41 -10.60 4.98
C ILE A 24 9.89 -10.86 5.27
N VAL A 25 10.43 -11.88 4.61
CA VAL A 25 11.87 -12.17 4.62
C VAL A 25 12.39 -12.15 3.19
N ALA A 26 13.69 -11.91 3.02
CA ALA A 26 14.28 -11.73 1.69
C ALA A 26 14.06 -12.93 0.76
N THR A 27 14.17 -14.15 1.28
CA THR A 27 13.99 -15.37 0.48
C THR A 27 12.57 -15.52 -0.06
N ASP A 28 11.56 -15.11 0.70
CA ASP A 28 10.18 -15.15 0.25
C ASP A 28 9.93 -14.17 -0.89
N LEU A 29 10.60 -13.02 -0.85
CA LEU A 29 10.48 -12.01 -1.90
C LEU A 29 11.11 -12.45 -3.22
N GLU A 30 12.17 -13.23 -3.18
CA GLU A 30 12.78 -13.76 -4.40
C GLU A 30 11.78 -14.59 -5.21
N GLU A 31 10.92 -15.33 -4.51
CA GLU A 31 9.90 -16.17 -5.14
C GLU A 31 8.67 -15.37 -5.53
N ALA A 32 8.28 -14.39 -4.70
CA ALA A 32 7.04 -13.65 -4.87
C ALA A 32 7.12 -12.55 -5.93
N LEU A 33 8.30 -11.96 -6.12
CA LEU A 33 8.48 -10.90 -7.11
C LEU A 33 8.64 -11.49 -8.51
N SER A 34 7.96 -10.89 -9.47
CA SER A 34 8.04 -11.33 -10.86
C SER A 34 9.41 -10.98 -11.46
N GLY A 35 9.88 -11.86 -12.33
CA GLY A 35 11.17 -11.71 -13.00
C GLY A 35 12.32 -12.27 -12.16
N ASN A 36 13.50 -12.28 -12.76
CA ASN A 36 14.70 -12.78 -12.08
C ASN A 36 15.30 -11.67 -11.22
N ILE A 37 14.98 -11.70 -9.94
CA ILE A 37 15.55 -10.76 -9.00
C ILE A 37 16.51 -11.52 -8.06
N SER A 38 17.71 -11.00 -7.89
CA SER A 38 18.70 -11.63 -7.04
C SER A 38 18.43 -11.33 -5.57
N ASN A 39 18.93 -12.20 -4.70
CA ASN A 39 18.87 -11.97 -3.26
C ASN A 39 19.51 -10.63 -2.88
N SER A 40 20.64 -10.32 -3.52
CA SER A 40 21.35 -9.06 -3.30
C SER A 40 20.47 -7.85 -3.63
N ALA A 41 19.74 -7.89 -4.74
CA ALA A 41 18.83 -6.82 -5.15
C ALA A 41 17.68 -6.70 -4.17
N VAL A 42 17.09 -7.82 -3.75
CA VAL A 42 15.99 -7.83 -2.76
C VAL A 42 16.44 -7.16 -1.46
N ARG A 43 17.61 -7.54 -0.97
CA ARG A 43 18.15 -6.95 0.26
C ARG A 43 18.41 -5.46 0.13
N SER A 44 18.86 -5.03 -1.05
CA SER A 44 19.06 -3.61 -1.34
C SER A 44 17.77 -2.83 -1.26
N TYR A 45 16.69 -3.36 -1.85
CA TYR A 45 15.36 -2.73 -1.77
C TYR A 45 14.85 -2.67 -0.34
N LEU A 46 15.02 -3.75 0.43
CA LEU A 46 14.58 -3.79 1.82
C LEU A 46 15.30 -2.75 2.67
N ARG A 47 16.61 -2.60 2.49
CA ARG A 47 17.39 -1.58 3.18
C ARG A 47 16.95 -0.18 2.80
N ALA A 48 16.66 0.04 1.52
CA ALA A 48 16.16 1.33 1.04
C ALA A 48 14.81 1.68 1.68
N LEU A 49 13.89 0.72 1.75
CA LEU A 49 12.60 0.92 2.37
C LEU A 49 12.71 1.18 3.87
N GLU A 50 13.64 0.52 4.53
CA GLU A 50 13.92 0.77 5.94
C GLU A 50 14.50 2.17 6.15
N ALA A 51 15.43 2.58 5.30
CA ALA A 51 16.02 3.92 5.36
C ALA A 51 14.98 5.01 5.12
N LYS A 52 13.99 4.76 4.26
CA LYS A 52 12.89 5.69 4.00
C LYS A 52 11.82 5.68 5.10
N GLY A 53 11.90 4.76 6.04
CA GLY A 53 10.98 4.68 7.17
C GLY A 53 9.74 3.83 6.95
N PHE A 54 9.63 3.11 5.83
CA PHE A 54 8.48 2.27 5.51
C PHE A 54 8.51 0.91 6.19
N LEU A 55 9.71 0.36 6.38
CA LEU A 55 9.91 -0.94 7.01
C LEU A 55 10.83 -0.82 8.22
N ARG A 56 10.68 -1.75 9.15
CA ARG A 56 11.62 -2.02 10.23
C ARG A 56 11.93 -3.49 10.23
N HIS A 57 13.07 -3.91 10.78
CA HIS A 57 13.38 -5.33 10.85
C HIS A 57 13.62 -5.78 12.28
N GLU A 58 13.37 -7.05 12.49
CA GLU A 58 13.69 -7.76 13.72
C GLU A 58 14.56 -8.96 13.34
N GLU A 59 15.53 -9.27 14.17
CA GLU A 59 16.35 -10.45 13.95
C GLU A 59 15.63 -11.68 14.50
N GLU A 60 15.55 -12.72 13.68
CA GLU A 60 14.91 -13.97 14.04
C GLU A 60 15.83 -15.10 13.61
N GLY A 61 16.67 -15.56 14.53
CA GLY A 61 17.76 -16.47 14.21
C GLY A 61 18.80 -15.79 13.36
N VAL A 62 19.09 -16.37 12.21
CA VAL A 62 20.10 -15.83 11.27
C VAL A 62 19.50 -14.93 10.20
N ARG A 63 18.18 -14.72 10.24
CA ARG A 63 17.50 -13.94 9.23
C ARG A 63 16.87 -12.68 9.81
N PHE A 64 16.64 -11.70 8.94
CA PHE A 64 15.91 -10.49 9.28
C PHE A 64 14.47 -10.64 8.81
N VAL A 65 13.52 -10.31 9.69
CA VAL A 65 12.10 -10.26 9.37
C VAL A 65 11.71 -8.79 9.28
N TYR A 66 11.20 -8.38 8.13
CA TYR A 66 10.82 -6.99 7.87
C TYR A 66 9.32 -6.82 8.05
N LYS A 67 8.94 -5.76 8.75
CA LYS A 67 7.53 -5.44 9.04
C LYS A 67 7.26 -3.98 8.69
N PRO A 68 6.05 -3.65 8.23
CA PRO A 68 5.68 -2.25 8.02
C PRO A 68 5.75 -1.47 9.32
N THR A 69 6.20 -0.23 9.23
CA THR A 69 6.30 0.67 10.39
C THR A 69 4.95 1.24 10.79
N GLN A 70 4.01 1.28 9.85
CA GLN A 70 2.65 1.76 10.07
C GLN A 70 1.66 0.70 9.65
N GLU A 71 0.52 0.69 10.32
CA GLU A 71 -0.57 -0.19 9.95
C GLU A 71 -1.09 0.15 8.56
N ARG A 72 -1.54 -0.86 7.85
CA ARG A 72 -2.09 -0.73 6.49
C ARG A 72 -3.16 0.36 6.40
N ASN A 73 -4.09 0.39 7.36
CA ASN A 73 -5.18 1.37 7.35
C ASN A 73 -4.68 2.81 7.51
N ALA A 74 -3.68 3.01 8.35
CA ALA A 74 -3.09 4.33 8.56
C ALA A 74 -2.43 4.85 7.29
N VAL A 75 -1.70 3.98 6.59
CA VAL A 75 -1.06 4.31 5.31
C VAL A 75 -2.12 4.57 4.24
N ALA A 76 -3.16 3.74 4.18
CA ALA A 76 -4.24 3.91 3.21
C ALA A 76 -4.94 5.26 3.39
N GLN A 77 -5.22 5.66 4.62
CA GLN A 77 -5.85 6.96 4.90
C GLN A 77 -4.96 8.11 4.45
N SER A 78 -3.67 8.04 4.77
CA SER A 78 -2.71 9.08 4.39
C SER A 78 -2.58 9.21 2.88
N GLU A 79 -2.45 8.08 2.18
CA GLU A 79 -2.31 8.07 0.71
C GLU A 79 -3.60 8.50 0.02
N ALA A 80 -4.75 8.11 0.52
CA ALA A 80 -6.04 8.54 -0.02
C ALA A 80 -6.20 10.06 0.08
N GLY A 81 -5.83 10.64 1.22
CA GLY A 81 -5.87 12.09 1.41
C GLY A 81 -4.94 12.82 0.47
N ARG A 82 -3.72 12.31 0.30
CA ARG A 82 -2.74 12.89 -0.62
C ARG A 82 -3.24 12.84 -2.06
N LEU A 83 -3.74 11.69 -2.48
CA LEU A 83 -4.26 11.46 -3.82
C LEU A 83 -5.42 12.41 -4.13
N LEU A 84 -6.34 12.54 -3.16
CA LEU A 84 -7.49 13.42 -3.28
C LEU A 84 -7.06 14.87 -3.53
N LYS A 85 -6.09 15.37 -2.77
CA LYS A 85 -5.60 16.75 -2.92
C LYS A 85 -4.80 16.93 -4.19
N THR A 86 -3.91 16.00 -4.50
CA THR A 86 -2.96 16.15 -5.60
C THR A 86 -3.62 16.06 -6.97
N PHE A 87 -4.51 15.09 -7.16
CA PHE A 87 -5.05 14.78 -8.48
C PHE A 87 -6.53 15.11 -8.65
N PHE A 88 -7.27 15.28 -7.56
CA PHE A 88 -8.73 15.45 -7.63
C PHE A 88 -9.23 16.75 -7.02
N GLY A 89 -8.32 17.66 -6.68
CA GLY A 89 -8.70 18.98 -6.17
C GLY A 89 -9.58 18.95 -4.92
N GLY A 90 -9.49 17.88 -4.12
CA GLY A 90 -10.31 17.70 -2.93
C GLY A 90 -11.71 17.13 -3.20
N SER A 91 -12.02 16.78 -4.45
CA SER A 91 -13.35 16.28 -4.81
C SER A 91 -13.47 14.76 -4.66
N VAL A 92 -14.19 14.32 -3.66
CA VAL A 92 -14.46 12.88 -3.44
C VAL A 92 -15.30 12.30 -4.59
N SER A 93 -16.26 13.08 -5.09
CA SER A 93 -17.09 12.61 -6.21
C SER A 93 -16.28 12.40 -7.48
N SER A 94 -15.23 13.20 -7.70
CA SER A 94 -14.33 13.01 -8.85
C SER A 94 -13.55 11.72 -8.72
N VAL A 95 -13.08 11.38 -7.51
CA VAL A 95 -12.41 10.12 -7.25
C VAL A 95 -13.34 8.95 -7.56
N LEU A 96 -14.57 9.02 -7.05
CA LEU A 96 -15.55 7.96 -7.24
C LEU A 96 -15.89 7.78 -8.72
N ALA A 97 -16.08 8.87 -9.45
CA ALA A 97 -16.37 8.83 -10.88
C ALA A 97 -15.22 8.14 -11.65
N THR A 98 -13.99 8.48 -11.31
CA THR A 98 -12.81 7.88 -11.94
C THR A 98 -12.75 6.39 -11.68
N LEU A 99 -12.94 5.96 -10.43
CA LEU A 99 -12.87 4.55 -10.06
C LEU A 99 -14.00 3.72 -10.67
N LEU A 100 -15.22 4.27 -10.71
CA LEU A 100 -16.36 3.56 -11.29
C LEU A 100 -16.26 3.37 -12.79
N ASN A 101 -15.48 4.21 -13.47
CA ASN A 101 -15.27 4.12 -14.92
C ASN A 101 -14.01 3.35 -15.30
N GLU A 102 -13.22 2.92 -14.33
CA GLU A 102 -11.98 2.19 -14.59
C GLU A 102 -12.27 0.72 -14.88
N LYS A 103 -11.75 0.22 -16.00
CA LYS A 103 -12.01 -1.16 -16.47
C LYS A 103 -11.48 -2.24 -15.53
N GLU A 104 -10.39 -1.95 -14.83
CA GLU A 104 -9.75 -2.91 -13.93
C GLU A 104 -10.37 -2.93 -12.53
N VAL A 105 -11.26 -2.00 -12.25
CA VAL A 105 -11.97 -1.94 -10.97
C VAL A 105 -13.31 -2.65 -11.10
N ASN A 106 -13.47 -3.74 -10.36
CA ASN A 106 -14.72 -4.50 -10.33
C ASN A 106 -15.54 -4.08 -9.12
N VAL A 107 -16.67 -3.40 -9.40
CA VAL A 107 -17.59 -2.96 -8.36
C VAL A 107 -18.83 -3.83 -8.41
N THR A 108 -19.11 -4.54 -7.33
CA THR A 108 -20.29 -5.41 -7.22
C THR A 108 -21.51 -4.62 -6.77
N ASP A 109 -22.70 -5.18 -6.99
CA ASP A 109 -23.95 -4.58 -6.49
C ASP A 109 -23.94 -4.43 -4.98
N SER A 110 -23.36 -5.41 -4.28
CA SER A 110 -23.19 -5.35 -2.83
C SER A 110 -22.34 -4.15 -2.39
N GLU A 111 -21.27 -3.91 -3.11
CA GLU A 111 -20.38 -2.78 -2.84
C GLU A 111 -21.06 -1.44 -3.13
N LEU A 112 -21.82 -1.38 -4.22
CA LEU A 112 -22.62 -0.18 -4.54
C LEU A 112 -23.64 0.12 -3.45
N ASP A 113 -24.29 -0.89 -2.91
CA ASP A 113 -25.25 -0.74 -1.80
C ASP A 113 -24.55 -0.23 -0.54
N GLU A 114 -23.36 -0.73 -0.27
CA GLU A 114 -22.54 -0.28 0.85
C GLU A 114 -22.16 1.20 0.71
N MET A 115 -21.75 1.61 -0.49
CA MET A 115 -21.46 3.02 -0.76
C MET A 115 -22.67 3.91 -0.57
N ARG A 116 -23.85 3.44 -0.98
CA ARG A 116 -25.09 4.19 -0.78
C ARG A 116 -25.36 4.41 0.71
N ARG A 117 -25.16 3.39 1.53
CA ARG A 117 -25.31 3.52 2.99
C ARG A 117 -24.33 4.53 3.58
N MET A 118 -23.08 4.51 3.13
CA MET A 118 -22.07 5.47 3.57
C MET A 118 -22.48 6.91 3.26
N ILE A 119 -23.02 7.13 2.07
CA ILE A 119 -23.50 8.45 1.64
C ILE A 119 -24.64 8.93 2.53
N GLU A 120 -25.61 8.08 2.79
CA GLU A 120 -26.75 8.43 3.65
C GLU A 120 -26.31 8.72 5.08
N GLU A 121 -25.39 7.93 5.62
CA GLU A 121 -24.84 8.18 6.95
C GLU A 121 -24.09 9.52 7.01
N ALA A 122 -23.36 9.85 5.97
CA ALA A 122 -22.62 11.12 5.91
C ALA A 122 -23.58 12.32 5.91
N ARG A 123 -24.75 12.18 5.31
CA ARG A 123 -25.77 13.26 5.29
C ARG A 123 -26.39 13.53 6.65
N THR A 124 -26.43 12.51 7.51
CA THR A 124 -27.07 12.62 8.81
C THR A 124 -26.14 13.09 9.93
N LYS A 125 -24.89 13.28 9.62
CA LYS A 125 -23.89 13.78 10.58
C LYS A 125 -23.98 15.29 10.74
#